data_fa26c7281feeec1daec11e8614a4b015
#
_entry.id   fa26c7281feeec1daec11e8614a4b015
#
_cell.length_a   1.000
_cell.length_b   1.000
_cell.length_c   1.000
_cell.angle_alpha   90.00
_cell.angle_beta   90.00
_cell.angle_gamma   90.00
#
_symmetry.space_group_name_H-M   'P 1'
#
loop_
_entity.id
_entity.type
_entity.pdbx_description
1 polymer ?
#
loop_
_entity_poly.entity_id
_entity_poly.type
_entity_poly.pdbx_seq_one_letter_code
_entity_poly.pdbx_strand_id
1 'polypeptide(L)'
;MPTLIHAAAPQSDPRIIRSKAAIQQALLNQIAIGRDFESLTVSEVAERAGLTRKTFYARFGSLGQVVESVIIELFSDIASRVDDTMLRIPMTNNSGSMLVFRAYEAQREILAPLIRHCPTALFIKPVGFVVSNLLRRTIAINDLQPMNEADEAYLVAVIASTVHGVLSVWVERGFSESPEQVAVFLDNLLVDGLQKLLTSHGESSLRN
;
A
#
# COMPACT_ATOMS: atom_id res chain seq x y z
N MET A 1 22.00 -37.07 8.33
CA MET A 1 21.24 -35.85 8.56
C MET A 1 21.83 -34.75 7.66
N PRO A 2 21.16 -34.29 6.61
CA PRO A 2 21.66 -33.19 5.82
C PRO A 2 21.23 -31.88 6.44
N THR A 3 22.20 -31.03 6.71
CA THR A 3 22.08 -29.66 7.24
C THR A 3 21.40 -28.79 6.19
N LEU A 4 20.22 -28.25 6.51
CA LEU A 4 19.54 -27.23 5.71
C LEU A 4 20.38 -25.94 5.74
N ILE A 5 21.04 -25.66 4.62
CA ILE A 5 21.70 -24.39 4.36
C ILE A 5 20.57 -23.35 4.21
N HIS A 6 20.43 -22.46 5.19
CA HIS A 6 19.61 -21.25 5.07
C HIS A 6 20.25 -20.39 3.95
N ALA A 7 19.62 -20.39 2.78
CA ALA A 7 19.94 -19.43 1.73
C ALA A 7 19.58 -18.05 2.24
N ALA A 8 20.57 -17.26 2.64
CA ALA A 8 20.41 -15.84 2.92
C ALA A 8 19.82 -15.17 1.68
N ALA A 9 18.75 -14.40 1.85
CA ALA A 9 18.18 -13.59 0.77
C ALA A 9 19.31 -12.75 0.13
N PRO A 10 19.35 -12.63 -1.20
CA PRO A 10 20.45 -11.91 -1.87
C PRO A 10 20.45 -10.47 -1.37
N GLN A 11 21.51 -10.07 -0.66
CA GLN A 11 21.75 -8.69 -0.28
C GLN A 11 21.82 -7.88 -1.58
N SER A 12 20.83 -7.05 -1.85
CA SER A 12 20.85 -6.21 -3.04
C SER A 12 22.06 -5.28 -2.98
N ASP A 13 22.82 -5.25 -4.07
CA ASP A 13 24.02 -4.40 -4.21
C ASP A 13 23.69 -2.96 -3.74
N PRO A 14 24.47 -2.38 -2.81
CA PRO A 14 24.27 -1.02 -2.32
C PRO A 14 24.17 0.05 -3.42
N ARG A 15 24.78 -0.20 -4.59
CA ARG A 15 24.67 0.66 -5.77
C ARG A 15 23.26 0.62 -6.36
N ILE A 16 22.63 -0.55 -6.36
CA ILE A 16 21.24 -0.72 -6.83
C ILE A 16 20.28 0.04 -5.91
N ILE A 17 20.42 -0.14 -4.59
CA ILE A 17 19.59 0.54 -3.59
C ILE A 17 19.72 2.06 -3.76
N ARG A 18 20.94 2.59 -3.81
CA ARG A 18 21.20 4.03 -3.98
C ARG A 18 20.61 4.59 -5.27
N SER A 19 20.79 3.87 -6.39
CA SER A 19 20.25 4.34 -7.67
C SER A 19 18.72 4.30 -7.72
N LYS A 20 18.06 3.32 -7.10
CA LYS A 20 16.60 3.30 -6.95
C LYS A 20 16.11 4.48 -6.11
N ALA A 21 16.68 4.69 -4.94
CA ALA A 21 16.33 5.81 -4.06
C ALA A 21 16.53 7.18 -4.74
N ALA A 22 17.61 7.36 -5.51
CA ALA A 22 17.85 8.59 -6.25
C ALA A 22 16.77 8.85 -7.32
N ILE A 23 16.33 7.81 -8.04
CA ILE A 23 15.25 7.93 -9.04
C ILE A 23 13.92 8.25 -8.36
N GLN A 24 13.56 7.54 -7.28
CA GLN A 24 12.35 7.80 -6.50
C GLN A 24 12.32 9.25 -5.99
N GLN A 25 13.41 9.70 -5.37
CA GLN A 25 13.50 11.09 -4.85
C GLN A 25 13.41 12.13 -5.96
N ALA A 26 14.05 11.91 -7.10
CA ALA A 26 13.99 12.83 -8.24
C ALA A 26 12.55 12.96 -8.77
N LEU A 27 11.80 11.85 -8.88
CA LEU A 27 10.39 11.86 -9.28
C LEU A 27 9.52 12.57 -8.24
N LEU A 28 9.64 12.20 -6.97
CA LEU A 28 8.87 12.80 -5.87
C LEU A 28 9.06 14.31 -5.79
N ASN A 29 10.29 14.80 -5.98
CA ASN A 29 10.56 16.23 -5.98
C ASN A 29 9.82 16.98 -7.11
N GLN A 30 9.65 16.34 -8.30
CA GLN A 30 8.89 16.96 -9.38
C GLN A 30 7.38 16.99 -9.09
N ILE A 31 6.85 15.93 -8.53
CA ILE A 31 5.44 15.83 -8.13
C ILE A 31 5.15 16.80 -6.97
N ALA A 32 6.06 16.91 -6.00
CA ALA A 32 5.90 17.81 -4.84
C ALA A 32 5.82 19.30 -5.21
N ILE A 33 6.47 19.72 -6.30
CA ILE A 33 6.34 21.09 -6.82
C ILE A 33 5.12 21.29 -7.75
N GLY A 34 4.20 20.32 -7.78
CA GLY A 34 2.93 20.43 -8.50
C GLY A 34 2.99 20.04 -9.98
N ARG A 35 4.02 19.31 -10.43
CA ARG A 35 4.04 18.80 -11.79
C ARG A 35 3.16 17.54 -11.90
N ASP A 36 2.28 17.54 -12.89
CA ASP A 36 1.48 16.37 -13.21
C ASP A 36 2.34 15.22 -13.74
N PHE A 37 2.06 14.01 -13.27
CA PHE A 37 2.79 12.80 -13.63
C PHE A 37 2.94 12.61 -15.14
N GLU A 38 1.87 12.86 -15.90
CA GLU A 38 1.86 12.68 -17.36
C GLU A 38 2.78 13.67 -18.10
N SER A 39 3.17 14.78 -17.47
CA SER A 39 4.10 15.75 -18.02
C SER A 39 5.56 15.35 -17.85
N LEU A 40 5.85 14.33 -17.04
CA LEU A 40 7.20 13.92 -16.70
C LEU A 40 7.77 12.94 -17.73
N THR A 41 9.08 13.02 -17.95
CA THR A 41 9.79 12.09 -18.83
C THR A 41 10.88 11.31 -18.10
N VAL A 42 11.17 10.09 -18.55
CA VAL A 42 12.27 9.29 -18.02
C VAL A 42 13.62 10.03 -18.13
N SER A 43 13.81 10.82 -19.19
CA SER A 43 15.05 11.58 -19.39
C SER A 43 15.25 12.61 -18.30
N GLU A 44 14.22 13.43 -18.02
CA GLU A 44 14.28 14.45 -16.96
C GLU A 44 14.50 13.85 -15.57
N VAL A 45 13.77 12.77 -15.25
CA VAL A 45 13.90 12.12 -13.93
C VAL A 45 15.28 11.48 -13.78
N ALA A 46 15.81 10.82 -14.81
CA ALA A 46 17.15 10.23 -14.77
C ALA A 46 18.23 11.31 -14.61
N GLU A 47 18.14 12.41 -15.37
CA GLU A 47 19.08 13.54 -15.26
C GLU A 47 19.06 14.16 -13.85
N ARG A 48 17.87 14.41 -13.29
CA ARG A 48 17.73 14.94 -11.92
C ARG A 48 18.23 13.98 -10.84
N ALA A 49 18.19 12.68 -11.11
CA ALA A 49 18.77 11.65 -10.25
C ALA A 49 20.30 11.53 -10.39
N GLY A 50 20.93 12.27 -11.31
CA GLY A 50 22.34 12.15 -11.63
C GLY A 50 22.69 10.83 -12.33
N LEU A 51 21.75 10.25 -13.06
CA LEU A 51 21.85 8.92 -13.68
C LEU A 51 21.59 8.99 -15.19
N THR A 52 22.03 7.96 -15.91
CA THR A 52 21.71 7.79 -17.32
C THR A 52 20.35 7.12 -17.51
N ARG A 53 19.69 7.33 -18.67
CA ARG A 53 18.48 6.58 -19.06
C ARG A 53 18.69 5.06 -19.01
N LYS A 54 19.89 4.58 -19.40
CA LYS A 54 20.22 3.16 -19.31
C LYS A 54 20.19 2.67 -17.87
N THR A 55 20.72 3.46 -16.93
CA THR A 55 20.65 3.13 -15.50
C THR A 55 19.23 3.16 -14.99
N PHE A 56 18.40 4.13 -15.42
CA PHE A 56 16.97 4.17 -15.09
C PHE A 56 16.29 2.86 -15.50
N TYR A 57 16.39 2.48 -16.78
CA TYR A 57 15.74 1.26 -17.29
C TYR A 57 16.30 -0.04 -16.69
N ALA A 58 17.52 -0.03 -16.17
CA ALA A 58 18.08 -1.15 -15.40
C ALA A 58 17.46 -1.26 -13.97
N ARG A 59 16.69 -0.26 -13.50
CA ARG A 59 16.06 -0.23 -12.17
C ARG A 59 14.53 -0.27 -12.24
N PHE A 60 13.96 0.46 -13.19
CA PHE A 60 12.52 0.61 -13.39
C PHE A 60 12.19 0.58 -14.88
N GLY A 61 11.12 -0.11 -15.25
CA GLY A 61 10.66 -0.17 -16.64
C GLY A 61 9.97 1.10 -17.11
N SER A 62 9.40 1.89 -16.17
CA SER A 62 8.64 3.12 -16.44
C SER A 62 8.59 4.04 -15.23
N LEU A 63 8.15 5.29 -15.42
CA LEU A 63 7.86 6.21 -14.32
C LEU A 63 6.72 5.68 -13.42
N GLY A 64 5.73 5.02 -14.01
CA GLY A 64 4.65 4.38 -13.25
C GLY A 64 5.18 3.36 -12.23
N GLN A 65 6.14 2.52 -12.63
CA GLN A 65 6.78 1.58 -11.71
C GLN A 65 7.58 2.26 -10.60
N VAL A 66 8.10 3.46 -10.82
CA VAL A 66 8.73 4.25 -9.73
C VAL A 66 7.68 4.67 -8.72
N VAL A 67 6.54 5.22 -9.16
CA VAL A 67 5.42 5.60 -8.28
C VAL A 67 4.89 4.37 -7.54
N GLU A 68 4.62 3.27 -8.25
CA GLU A 68 4.15 2.02 -7.64
C GLU A 68 5.11 1.53 -6.54
N SER A 69 6.44 1.60 -6.77
CA SER A 69 7.42 1.19 -5.76
C SER A 69 7.39 2.06 -4.52
N VAL A 70 7.25 3.38 -4.67
CA VAL A 70 7.11 4.31 -3.53
C VAL A 70 5.85 4.00 -2.74
N ILE A 71 4.74 3.76 -3.40
CA ILE A 71 3.47 3.42 -2.75
C ILE A 71 3.57 2.08 -2.02
N ILE A 72 4.16 1.04 -2.63
CA ILE A 72 4.38 -0.25 -1.97
C ILE A 72 5.25 -0.08 -0.72
N GLU A 73 6.35 0.66 -0.80
CA GLU A 73 7.25 0.91 0.33
C GLU A 73 6.52 1.62 1.47
N LEU A 74 5.79 2.70 1.15
CA LEU A 74 5.01 3.48 2.11
C LEU A 74 3.94 2.63 2.82
N PHE A 75 3.10 1.94 2.05
CA PHE A 75 2.00 1.15 2.61
C PHE A 75 2.50 -0.13 3.30
N SER A 76 3.61 -0.72 2.83
CA SER A 76 4.23 -1.88 3.49
C SER A 76 4.86 -1.50 4.84
N ASP A 77 5.47 -0.32 4.94
CA ASP A 77 5.97 0.21 6.22
C ASP A 77 4.81 0.39 7.21
N ILE A 78 3.70 0.97 6.77
CA ILE A 78 2.48 1.12 7.59
C ILE A 78 1.95 -0.26 8.01
N ALA A 79 1.81 -1.19 7.07
CA ALA A 79 1.30 -2.54 7.33
C ALA A 79 2.19 -3.34 8.29
N SER A 80 3.51 -3.10 8.28
CA SER A 80 4.46 -3.74 9.21
C SER A 80 4.25 -3.35 10.67
N ARG A 81 3.61 -2.22 10.92
CA ARG A 81 3.28 -1.70 12.26
C ARG A 81 1.94 -2.23 12.80
N VAL A 82 1.16 -2.89 11.95
CA VAL A 82 -0.09 -3.54 12.37
C VAL A 82 0.25 -4.79 13.18
N ASP A 83 -0.08 -4.78 14.46
CA ASP A 83 0.11 -5.91 15.37
C ASP A 83 -0.92 -7.02 15.10
N ASP A 84 -0.56 -8.27 15.40
CA ASP A 84 -1.44 -9.43 15.25
C ASP A 84 -2.73 -9.32 16.08
N THR A 85 -2.66 -8.67 17.23
CA THR A 85 -3.84 -8.43 18.08
C THR A 85 -4.87 -7.55 17.42
N MET A 86 -4.45 -6.61 16.55
CA MET A 86 -5.34 -5.74 15.77
C MET A 86 -6.07 -6.49 14.65
N LEU A 87 -5.56 -7.64 14.25
CA LEU A 87 -6.12 -8.49 13.20
C LEU A 87 -6.98 -9.64 13.74
N ARG A 88 -7.09 -9.80 15.07
CA ARG A 88 -7.95 -10.84 15.67
C ARG A 88 -9.41 -10.47 15.57
N ILE A 89 -10.24 -11.48 15.26
CA ILE A 89 -11.71 -11.35 15.21
C ILE A 89 -12.30 -11.73 16.59
N PRO A 90 -13.22 -10.95 17.16
CA PRO A 90 -13.80 -9.74 16.59
C PRO A 90 -12.77 -8.60 16.58
N MET A 91 -12.66 -7.92 15.42
CA MET A 91 -11.80 -6.75 15.31
C MET A 91 -12.34 -5.67 16.23
N THR A 92 -11.58 -5.35 17.26
CA THR A 92 -11.95 -4.27 18.18
C THR A 92 -11.72 -2.94 17.51
N ASN A 93 -12.75 -2.09 17.53
CA ASN A 93 -12.80 -0.83 16.81
C ASN A 93 -11.52 0.01 16.99
N ASN A 94 -11.06 0.61 15.91
CA ASN A 94 -10.16 1.75 15.79
C ASN A 94 -8.64 1.51 15.84
N SER A 95 -8.11 0.39 16.27
CA SER A 95 -6.65 0.31 16.43
C SER A 95 -5.88 0.21 15.11
N GLY A 96 -6.34 -0.59 14.16
CA GLY A 96 -5.69 -0.78 12.86
C GLY A 96 -5.84 0.43 11.93
N SER A 97 -7.08 0.87 11.70
CA SER A 97 -7.37 2.03 10.85
C SER A 97 -6.80 3.32 11.42
N MET A 98 -6.86 3.49 12.74
CA MET A 98 -6.23 4.61 13.44
C MET A 98 -4.73 4.69 13.18
N LEU A 99 -4.01 3.58 13.32
CA LEU A 99 -2.58 3.50 13.03
C LEU A 99 -2.30 3.88 11.57
N VAL A 100 -3.11 3.38 10.64
CA VAL A 100 -3.00 3.65 9.22
C VAL A 100 -3.17 5.14 8.91
N PHE A 101 -4.25 5.78 9.40
CA PHE A 101 -4.50 7.20 9.11
C PHE A 101 -3.52 8.14 9.80
N ARG A 102 -3.05 7.84 11.01
CA ARG A 102 -1.96 8.59 11.65
C ARG A 102 -0.66 8.49 10.85
N ALA A 103 -0.34 7.30 10.32
CA ALA A 103 0.84 7.13 9.48
C ALA A 103 0.71 7.89 8.14
N TYR A 104 -0.50 7.95 7.56
CA TYR A 104 -0.75 8.76 6.37
C TYR A 104 -0.60 10.25 6.64
N GLU A 105 -1.11 10.75 7.76
CA GLU A 105 -0.92 12.15 8.15
C GLU A 105 0.56 12.48 8.34
N ALA A 106 1.32 11.61 8.99
CA ALA A 106 2.76 11.77 9.18
C ALA A 106 3.54 11.78 7.84
N GLN A 107 3.00 11.14 6.80
CA GLN A 107 3.60 11.07 5.46
C GLN A 107 2.92 12.00 4.44
N ARG A 108 2.11 12.96 4.89
CA ARG A 108 1.30 13.84 4.03
C ARG A 108 2.10 14.61 3.00
N GLU A 109 3.34 14.97 3.30
CA GLU A 109 4.24 15.69 2.38
C GLU A 109 4.58 14.88 1.11
N ILE A 110 4.57 13.54 1.22
CA ILE A 110 4.77 12.63 0.09
C ILE A 110 3.43 12.21 -0.51
N LEU A 111 2.48 11.84 0.35
CA LEU A 111 1.21 11.23 -0.07
C LEU A 111 0.29 12.22 -0.78
N ALA A 112 0.15 13.46 -0.28
CA ALA A 112 -0.77 14.42 -0.86
C ALA A 112 -0.40 14.82 -2.29
N PRO A 113 0.86 15.15 -2.63
CA PRO A 113 1.24 15.40 -4.01
C PRO A 113 1.03 14.19 -4.93
N LEU A 114 1.35 12.98 -4.47
CA LEU A 114 1.11 11.75 -5.24
C LEU A 114 -0.37 11.59 -5.57
N ILE A 115 -1.26 11.74 -4.58
CA ILE A 115 -2.72 11.61 -4.78
C ILE A 115 -3.24 12.68 -5.75
N ARG A 116 -2.74 13.91 -5.69
CA ARG A 116 -3.22 15.03 -6.53
C ARG A 116 -2.73 14.93 -7.98
N HIS A 117 -1.52 14.45 -8.21
CA HIS A 117 -0.82 14.59 -9.48
C HIS A 117 -0.52 13.27 -10.19
N CYS A 118 -0.84 12.12 -9.59
CA CYS A 118 -0.67 10.82 -10.21
C CYS A 118 -2.01 10.16 -10.54
N PRO A 119 -2.10 9.39 -11.64
CA PRO A 119 -3.29 8.61 -11.97
C PRO A 119 -3.66 7.62 -10.84
N THR A 120 -4.95 7.53 -10.51
CA THR A 120 -5.49 6.60 -9.51
C THR A 120 -5.05 5.15 -9.71
N ALA A 121 -4.92 4.72 -10.96
CA ALA A 121 -4.50 3.36 -11.30
C ALA A 121 -3.13 2.99 -10.69
N LEU A 122 -2.23 3.96 -10.49
CA LEU A 122 -0.93 3.74 -9.88
C LEU A 122 -1.00 3.49 -8.37
N PHE A 123 -2.16 3.74 -7.74
CA PHE A 123 -2.40 3.45 -6.31
C PHE A 123 -3.10 2.12 -6.09
N ILE A 124 -4.14 1.82 -6.88
CA ILE A 124 -5.02 0.67 -6.62
C ILE A 124 -4.24 -0.64 -6.59
N LYS A 125 -3.36 -0.88 -7.57
CA LYS A 125 -2.60 -2.13 -7.66
C LYS A 125 -1.60 -2.31 -6.50
N PRO A 126 -0.71 -1.34 -6.17
CA PRO A 126 0.21 -1.49 -5.05
C PRO A 126 -0.50 -1.55 -3.69
N VAL A 127 -1.54 -0.77 -3.47
CA VAL A 127 -2.35 -0.84 -2.24
C VAL A 127 -3.02 -2.20 -2.15
N GLY A 128 -3.60 -2.71 -3.24
CA GLY A 128 -4.18 -4.04 -3.31
C GLY A 128 -3.20 -5.15 -2.93
N PHE A 129 -1.95 -5.06 -3.37
CA PHE A 129 -0.90 -6.01 -2.97
C PHE A 129 -0.68 -6.02 -1.43
N VAL A 130 -0.62 -4.86 -0.80
CA VAL A 130 -0.44 -4.75 0.66
C VAL A 130 -1.69 -5.26 1.39
N VAL A 131 -2.88 -4.89 0.92
CA VAL A 131 -4.17 -5.37 1.47
C VAL A 131 -4.28 -6.89 1.39
N SER A 132 -3.93 -7.50 0.26
CA SER A 132 -3.93 -8.98 0.11
C SER A 132 -3.02 -9.66 1.12
N ASN A 133 -1.82 -9.11 1.37
CA ASN A 133 -0.92 -9.65 2.38
C ASN A 133 -1.49 -9.53 3.81
N LEU A 134 -2.11 -8.40 4.16
CA LEU A 134 -2.78 -8.22 5.44
C LEU A 134 -3.98 -9.17 5.60
N LEU A 135 -4.77 -9.35 4.55
CA LEU A 135 -5.90 -10.26 4.54
C LEU A 135 -5.47 -11.71 4.79
N ARG A 136 -4.45 -12.17 4.08
CA ARG A 136 -3.90 -13.53 4.28
C ARG A 136 -3.34 -13.71 5.70
N ARG A 137 -2.69 -12.68 6.23
CA ARG A 137 -2.22 -12.69 7.63
C ARG A 137 -3.40 -12.75 8.61
N THR A 138 -4.47 -12.00 8.37
CA THR A 138 -5.71 -12.05 9.18
C THR A 138 -6.34 -13.44 9.17
N ILE A 139 -6.46 -14.05 8.01
CA ILE A 139 -6.97 -15.42 7.85
C ILE A 139 -6.13 -16.40 8.66
N ALA A 140 -4.81 -16.35 8.54
CA ALA A 140 -3.90 -17.26 9.24
C ALA A 140 -3.95 -17.10 10.77
N ILE A 141 -4.01 -15.85 11.29
CA ILE A 141 -4.04 -15.56 12.74
C ILE A 141 -5.34 -16.04 13.40
N ASN A 142 -6.44 -16.07 12.64
CA ASN A 142 -7.76 -16.45 13.14
C ASN A 142 -8.16 -17.90 12.77
N ASP A 143 -7.23 -18.71 12.23
CA ASP A 143 -7.46 -20.09 11.81
C ASP A 143 -8.67 -20.24 10.87
N LEU A 144 -8.88 -19.24 10.00
CA LEU A 144 -9.99 -19.22 9.06
C LEU A 144 -9.65 -20.01 7.78
N GLN A 145 -10.68 -20.47 7.08
CA GLN A 145 -10.49 -21.07 5.76
C GLN A 145 -10.06 -19.99 4.75
N PRO A 146 -9.09 -20.31 3.87
CA PRO A 146 -8.72 -19.42 2.78
C PRO A 146 -9.94 -19.06 1.91
N MET A 147 -10.01 -17.80 1.49
CA MET A 147 -11.01 -17.37 0.52
C MET A 147 -10.68 -17.95 -0.87
N ASN A 148 -11.70 -18.14 -1.70
CA ASN A 148 -11.45 -18.43 -3.11
C ASN A 148 -10.86 -17.20 -3.81
N GLU A 149 -10.16 -17.44 -4.93
CA GLU A 149 -9.42 -16.42 -5.66
C GLU A 149 -10.31 -15.24 -6.10
N ALA A 150 -11.55 -15.52 -6.53
CA ALA A 150 -12.47 -14.49 -7.00
C ALA A 150 -12.91 -13.57 -5.85
N ASP A 151 -13.30 -14.15 -4.72
CA ASP A 151 -13.75 -13.38 -3.56
C ASP A 151 -12.60 -12.57 -2.95
N GLU A 152 -11.38 -13.14 -2.87
CA GLU A 152 -10.18 -12.38 -2.45
C GLU A 152 -9.95 -11.19 -3.39
N ALA A 153 -10.02 -11.40 -4.71
CA ALA A 153 -9.80 -10.34 -5.69
C ALA A 153 -10.83 -9.20 -5.57
N TYR A 154 -12.13 -9.53 -5.43
CA TYR A 154 -13.18 -8.52 -5.22
C TYR A 154 -13.00 -7.77 -3.91
N LEU A 155 -12.72 -8.45 -2.81
CA LEU A 155 -12.53 -7.83 -1.51
C LEU A 155 -11.32 -6.89 -1.50
N VAL A 156 -10.21 -7.33 -2.05
CA VAL A 156 -8.99 -6.52 -2.19
C VAL A 156 -9.26 -5.26 -3.03
N ALA A 157 -9.97 -5.41 -4.15
CA ALA A 157 -10.32 -4.27 -5.02
C ALA A 157 -11.22 -3.27 -4.30
N VAL A 158 -12.24 -3.73 -3.56
CA VAL A 158 -13.13 -2.87 -2.76
C VAL A 158 -12.33 -2.11 -1.70
N ILE A 159 -11.52 -2.80 -0.91
CA ILE A 159 -10.74 -2.16 0.16
C ILE A 159 -9.75 -1.15 -0.42
N ALA A 160 -8.95 -1.53 -1.44
CA ALA A 160 -7.96 -0.65 -2.03
C ALA A 160 -8.59 0.62 -2.64
N SER A 161 -9.73 0.46 -3.35
CA SER A 161 -10.45 1.60 -3.93
C SER A 161 -11.07 2.50 -2.86
N THR A 162 -11.62 1.92 -1.79
CA THR A 162 -12.20 2.69 -0.69
C THR A 162 -11.13 3.46 0.06
N VAL A 163 -9.99 2.84 0.37
CA VAL A 163 -8.86 3.51 1.01
C VAL A 163 -8.37 4.68 0.15
N HIS A 164 -8.16 4.46 -1.15
CA HIS A 164 -7.75 5.53 -2.06
C HIS A 164 -8.80 6.65 -2.12
N GLY A 165 -10.10 6.32 -2.25
CA GLY A 165 -11.17 7.31 -2.31
C GLY A 165 -11.25 8.17 -1.04
N VAL A 166 -11.19 7.55 0.13
CA VAL A 166 -11.18 8.27 1.43
C VAL A 166 -9.95 9.17 1.55
N LEU A 167 -8.75 8.66 1.20
CA LEU A 167 -7.53 9.45 1.20
C LEU A 167 -7.59 10.63 0.23
N SER A 168 -8.15 10.45 -0.97
CA SER A 168 -8.30 11.53 -1.95
C SER A 168 -9.16 12.66 -1.42
N VAL A 169 -10.33 12.35 -0.84
CA VAL A 169 -11.20 13.35 -0.21
C VAL A 169 -10.50 14.05 0.95
N TRP A 170 -9.80 13.30 1.81
CA TRP A 170 -9.08 13.88 2.94
C TRP A 170 -7.94 14.82 2.51
N VAL A 171 -7.20 14.46 1.46
CA VAL A 171 -6.18 15.31 0.83
C VAL A 171 -6.79 16.57 0.21
N GLU A 172 -7.92 16.45 -0.53
CA GLU A 172 -8.64 17.59 -1.13
C GLU A 172 -9.15 18.56 -0.08
N ARG A 173 -9.60 18.05 1.07
CA ARG A 173 -10.04 18.82 2.22
C ARG A 173 -8.88 19.39 3.07
N GLY A 174 -7.63 19.17 2.65
CA GLY A 174 -6.44 19.69 3.34
C GLY A 174 -6.20 19.05 4.72
N PHE A 175 -6.61 17.79 4.91
CA PHE A 175 -6.52 17.08 6.19
C PHE A 175 -7.28 17.77 7.32
N SER A 176 -8.47 18.32 7.01
CA SER A 176 -9.29 19.08 7.98
C SER A 176 -9.88 18.24 9.10
N GLU A 177 -10.13 16.97 8.83
CA GLU A 177 -10.55 16.00 9.83
C GLU A 177 -9.32 15.36 10.51
N SER A 178 -9.46 14.99 11.79
CA SER A 178 -8.39 14.24 12.45
C SER A 178 -8.27 12.80 11.90
N PRO A 179 -7.08 12.17 11.97
CA PRO A 179 -6.93 10.75 11.62
C PRO A 179 -7.96 9.84 12.30
N GLU A 180 -8.31 10.15 13.55
CA GLU A 180 -9.29 9.43 14.35
C GLU A 180 -10.69 9.48 13.74
N GLN A 181 -11.12 10.66 13.28
CA GLN A 181 -12.43 10.85 12.65
C GLN A 181 -12.53 10.07 11.35
N VAL A 182 -11.48 10.10 10.53
CA VAL A 182 -11.43 9.36 9.27
C VAL A 182 -11.38 7.84 9.50
N ALA A 183 -10.60 7.40 10.50
CA ALA A 183 -10.51 6.00 10.89
C ALA A 183 -11.88 5.45 11.35
N VAL A 184 -12.58 6.15 12.25
CA VAL A 184 -13.93 5.77 12.72
C VAL A 184 -14.90 5.70 11.56
N PHE A 185 -14.87 6.66 10.64
CA PHE A 185 -15.73 6.62 9.46
C PHE A 185 -15.50 5.36 8.61
N LEU A 186 -14.23 5.03 8.35
CA LEU A 186 -13.89 3.87 7.54
C LEU A 186 -14.22 2.55 8.24
N ASP A 187 -13.97 2.45 9.56
CA ASP A 187 -14.28 1.27 10.35
C ASP A 187 -15.78 0.97 10.36
N ASN A 188 -16.63 1.97 10.58
CA ASN A 188 -18.09 1.84 10.51
C ASN A 188 -18.57 1.38 9.13
N LEU A 189 -17.83 1.69 8.08
CA LEU A 189 -18.18 1.30 6.71
C LEU A 189 -17.73 -0.12 6.35
N LEU A 190 -16.51 -0.52 6.78
CA LEU A 190 -15.84 -1.72 6.25
C LEU A 190 -15.71 -2.86 7.25
N VAL A 191 -15.48 -2.60 8.53
CA VAL A 191 -15.03 -3.65 9.47
C VAL A 191 -16.11 -4.71 9.70
N ASP A 192 -17.34 -4.34 9.92
CA ASP A 192 -18.43 -5.29 10.13
C ASP A 192 -18.70 -6.17 8.90
N GLY A 193 -18.66 -5.54 7.71
CA GLY A 193 -18.78 -6.26 6.44
C GLY A 193 -17.64 -7.24 6.20
N LEU A 194 -16.41 -6.81 6.46
CA LEU A 194 -15.22 -7.64 6.35
C LEU A 194 -15.26 -8.84 7.32
N GLN A 195 -15.56 -8.61 8.59
CA GLN A 195 -15.66 -9.68 9.58
C GLN A 195 -16.72 -10.71 9.17
N LYS A 196 -17.90 -10.26 8.73
CA LYS A 196 -18.97 -11.12 8.26
C LYS A 196 -18.55 -11.98 7.06
N LEU A 197 -17.86 -11.40 6.09
CA LEU A 197 -17.37 -12.13 4.93
C LEU A 197 -16.34 -13.21 5.35
N LEU A 198 -15.39 -12.86 6.20
CA LEU A 198 -14.34 -13.77 6.66
C LEU A 198 -14.91 -14.95 7.46
N THR A 199 -15.89 -14.73 8.32
CA THR A 199 -16.50 -15.79 9.15
C THR A 199 -17.51 -16.66 8.37
N SER A 200 -18.25 -16.08 7.41
CA SER A 200 -19.24 -16.84 6.63
C SER A 200 -18.63 -17.85 5.64
N HIS A 201 -17.41 -17.62 5.16
CA HIS A 201 -16.72 -18.56 4.29
C HIS A 201 -16.37 -19.88 5.00
N GLY A 202 -16.19 -19.84 6.33
CA GLY A 202 -16.02 -21.05 7.16
C GLY A 202 -17.30 -21.90 7.27
N GLU A 203 -18.47 -21.28 7.27
CA GLU A 203 -19.75 -22.00 7.40
C GLU A 203 -20.25 -22.61 6.09
N SER A 204 -19.94 -22.01 4.95
CA SER A 204 -20.36 -22.51 3.63
C SER A 204 -19.60 -23.79 3.21
N SER A 205 -18.39 -23.99 3.72
CA SER A 205 -17.57 -25.17 3.44
C SER A 205 -18.06 -26.44 4.15
N LEU A 206 -18.95 -26.31 5.15
CA LEU A 206 -19.54 -27.42 5.90
C LEU A 206 -20.91 -27.87 5.32
N ARG A 207 -21.38 -27.25 4.25
CA ARG A 207 -22.71 -27.53 3.63
C ARG A 207 -22.66 -28.18 2.26
N ASN A 208 -21.47 -28.59 1.75
CA ASN A 208 -21.33 -29.37 0.51
C ASN A 208 -20.74 -30.75 0.78
#